data_6765d8dc055384dcc0953669a611d13f
#
_entry.id   6765d8dc055384dcc0953669a611d13f
#
_cell.length_a   1.000
_cell.length_b   1.000
_cell.length_c   1.000
_cell.angle_alpha   90.00
_cell.angle_beta   90.00
_cell.angle_gamma   90.00
#
_symmetry.space_group_name_H-M   'P 1'
#
loop_
_entity.id
_entity.type
_entity.pdbx_description
1 polymer ?
#
loop_
_entity_poly.entity_id
_entity_poly.type
_entity_poly.pdbx_seq_one_letter_code
_entity_poly.pdbx_strand_id
1 'polypeptide(L)'
;MSAFRWEAVDPQGRVQRGLLDADTPRAARDRLRADGLTPTVIDSAPDRGDPLAHLRVPPEQVALATRQLATLTQSGMPLDQALAAVADQADHPRTADILNALRRHVATGESLPAAMARFPRTFSALYRGLVTAGGETGRLPDVLARLADYLEARMALRQKFTTALIYPMLVTLIALSVIVVLLTYVVPQVVGVYQQSRQTLPWLTQALIAVSAFFRATGWIWLLLIAAAVVAFAVAYRRPHFRMRVHAGLLHAPGIGRLLRSLDTARFASTLAILVASGAPLLRSLDAASEVVRMLPLAQAARAAAGLVREGVSLSRALKEQKVFPPVLIHLVANGEQSGTLAPMLERAAGELERESERRLTWVTALIQPALIVAMGAIVLVLVLAVMLPIVTMNQLVR
;
A
#
# COMPACT_ATOMS: atom_id res chain seq x y z
N MET A 1 6.64 -3.96 34.53
CA MET A 1 7.28 -5.23 34.90
C MET A 1 8.06 -5.73 33.70
N SER A 2 9.37 -5.94 33.85
CA SER A 2 10.23 -6.45 32.75
C SER A 2 10.38 -7.96 32.92
N ALA A 3 10.35 -8.71 31.80
CA ALA A 3 10.60 -10.14 31.85
C ALA A 3 12.11 -10.40 31.87
N PHE A 4 12.57 -11.24 32.78
CA PHE A 4 13.96 -11.68 32.89
C PHE A 4 14.05 -13.16 32.55
N ARG A 5 14.99 -13.50 31.66
CA ARG A 5 15.39 -14.89 31.44
C ARG A 5 16.40 -15.24 32.49
N TRP A 6 16.17 -16.36 33.19
CA TRP A 6 17.06 -16.80 34.23
C TRP A 6 17.52 -18.24 34.01
N GLU A 7 18.73 -18.49 34.39
CA GLU A 7 19.28 -19.81 34.67
C GLU A 7 19.60 -19.90 36.14
N ALA A 8 19.15 -20.95 36.80
CA ALA A 8 19.39 -21.17 38.19
C ALA A 8 19.66 -22.66 38.47
N VAL A 9 20.37 -22.94 39.52
CA VAL A 9 20.67 -24.31 39.97
C VAL A 9 19.76 -24.65 41.15
N ASP A 10 19.08 -25.78 41.09
CA ASP A 10 18.29 -26.30 42.21
C ASP A 10 19.20 -26.92 43.31
N PRO A 11 18.68 -27.21 44.50
CA PRO A 11 19.44 -27.82 45.58
C PRO A 11 20.01 -29.21 45.24
N GLN A 12 19.55 -29.84 44.18
CA GLN A 12 20.03 -31.13 43.67
C GLN A 12 21.11 -30.97 42.58
N GLY A 13 21.56 -29.73 42.29
CA GLY A 13 22.62 -29.46 41.31
C GLY A 13 22.13 -29.41 39.85
N ARG A 14 20.85 -29.44 39.57
CA ARG A 14 20.30 -29.41 38.21
C ARG A 14 20.04 -27.96 37.75
N VAL A 15 20.44 -27.66 36.53
CA VAL A 15 20.22 -26.35 35.93
C VAL A 15 18.75 -26.25 35.44
N GLN A 16 18.04 -25.27 35.95
CA GLN A 16 16.69 -24.90 35.52
C GLN A 16 16.76 -23.56 34.79
N ARG A 17 15.91 -23.42 33.79
CA ARG A 17 15.80 -22.20 32.97
C ARG A 17 14.34 -21.78 32.90
N GLY A 18 14.11 -20.48 33.00
CA GLY A 18 12.74 -19.96 32.94
C GLY A 18 12.70 -18.48 32.64
N LEU A 19 11.49 -17.96 32.71
CA LEU A 19 11.19 -16.52 32.60
C LEU A 19 10.50 -16.10 33.88
N LEU A 20 10.89 -14.94 34.41
CA LEU A 20 10.31 -14.34 35.60
C LEU A 20 10.05 -12.87 35.35
N ASP A 21 8.84 -12.40 35.66
CA ASP A 21 8.49 -10.99 35.59
C ASP A 21 8.86 -10.31 36.91
N ALA A 22 9.73 -9.28 36.82
CA ALA A 22 10.16 -8.48 37.96
C ALA A 22 10.42 -7.03 37.54
N ASP A 23 10.41 -6.10 38.50
CA ASP A 23 10.64 -4.70 38.20
C ASP A 23 12.14 -4.38 37.99
N THR A 24 13.00 -5.16 38.63
CA THR A 24 14.46 -5.00 38.53
C THR A 24 15.16 -6.37 38.49
N PRO A 25 16.41 -6.45 37.96
CA PRO A 25 17.22 -7.68 38.02
C PRO A 25 17.50 -8.16 39.45
N ARG A 26 17.51 -7.22 40.40
CA ARG A 26 17.66 -7.53 41.85
C ARG A 26 16.40 -8.23 42.38
N ALA A 27 15.20 -7.68 42.11
CA ALA A 27 13.96 -8.28 42.52
C ALA A 27 13.75 -9.67 41.92
N ALA A 28 14.16 -9.87 40.64
CA ALA A 28 14.16 -11.19 40.01
C ALA A 28 15.08 -12.18 40.74
N ARG A 29 16.27 -11.72 41.16
CA ARG A 29 17.23 -12.55 41.88
C ARG A 29 16.74 -12.95 43.26
N ASP A 30 16.13 -12.01 43.96
CA ASP A 30 15.62 -12.23 45.33
C ASP A 30 14.41 -13.21 45.31
N ARG A 31 13.58 -13.12 44.28
CA ARG A 31 12.43 -14.02 44.09
C ARG A 31 12.87 -15.46 43.79
N LEU A 32 13.87 -15.64 42.90
CA LEU A 32 14.44 -16.96 42.61
C LEU A 32 15.10 -17.59 43.84
N ARG A 33 15.78 -16.77 44.68
CA ARG A 33 16.32 -17.26 45.95
C ARG A 33 15.29 -17.66 46.95
N ALA A 34 14.15 -16.92 47.01
CA ALA A 34 13.04 -17.27 47.85
C ALA A 34 12.38 -18.61 47.45
N ASP A 35 12.42 -18.91 46.10
CA ASP A 35 11.96 -20.18 45.52
C ASP A 35 13.00 -21.32 45.67
N GLY A 36 14.12 -21.10 46.46
CA GLY A 36 15.16 -22.11 46.72
C GLY A 36 16.10 -22.35 45.54
N LEU A 37 16.09 -21.49 44.53
CA LEU A 37 16.96 -21.57 43.34
C LEU A 37 18.18 -20.64 43.47
N THR A 38 19.34 -21.11 43.07
CA THR A 38 20.54 -20.28 43.04
C THR A 38 20.73 -19.72 41.61
N PRO A 39 20.41 -18.44 41.35
CA PRO A 39 20.50 -17.86 40.01
C PRO A 39 21.96 -17.71 39.59
N THR A 40 22.32 -18.29 38.43
CA THR A 40 23.66 -18.20 37.81
C THR A 40 23.68 -17.12 36.72
N VAL A 41 22.60 -16.99 35.95
CA VAL A 41 22.46 -15.97 34.89
C VAL A 41 21.10 -15.33 35.01
N ILE A 42 21.02 -14.01 34.98
CA ILE A 42 19.77 -13.24 34.86
C ILE A 42 20.00 -12.18 33.82
N ASP A 43 19.43 -12.42 32.62
CA ASP A 43 19.45 -11.47 31.52
C ASP A 43 18.05 -10.90 31.31
N SER A 44 17.97 -9.64 30.90
CA SER A 44 16.71 -9.09 30.42
C SER A 44 16.24 -9.94 29.26
N ALA A 45 15.10 -10.59 29.41
CA ALA A 45 14.50 -11.28 28.28
C ALA A 45 14.27 -10.24 27.16
N PRO A 46 14.61 -10.56 25.89
CA PRO A 46 14.22 -9.68 24.80
C PRO A 46 12.71 -9.45 24.93
N ASP A 47 12.33 -8.17 24.91
CA ASP A 47 10.94 -7.74 25.04
C ASP A 47 10.08 -8.69 24.19
N ARG A 48 9.22 -9.49 24.85
CA ARG A 48 8.24 -10.29 24.13
C ARG A 48 7.39 -9.25 23.44
N GLY A 49 7.67 -8.98 22.17
CA GLY A 49 6.88 -8.04 21.41
C GLY A 49 5.42 -8.30 21.68
N ASP A 50 4.64 -7.23 21.84
CA ASP A 50 3.23 -7.34 22.17
C ASP A 50 2.60 -8.45 21.32
N PRO A 51 1.88 -9.44 21.93
CA PRO A 51 1.26 -10.53 21.19
C PRO A 51 0.40 -10.05 20.01
N LEU A 52 -0.08 -8.81 20.10
CA LEU A 52 -0.88 -8.15 19.07
C LEU A 52 -0.03 -7.46 17.97
N ALA A 53 1.30 -7.41 18.11
CA ALA A 53 2.20 -6.73 17.14
C ALA A 53 2.10 -7.27 15.71
N HIS A 54 1.69 -8.54 15.55
CA HIS A 54 1.46 -9.17 14.26
C HIS A 54 0.13 -8.80 13.62
N LEU A 55 -0.82 -8.24 14.40
CA LEU A 55 -2.12 -7.85 13.91
C LEU A 55 -2.00 -6.63 12.97
N ARG A 56 -2.84 -6.63 11.98
CA ARG A 56 -3.00 -5.51 11.06
C ARG A 56 -4.44 -5.03 11.09
N VAL A 57 -4.63 -3.78 11.43
CA VAL A 57 -5.93 -3.09 11.34
C VAL A 57 -6.13 -2.60 9.90
N PRO A 58 -7.35 -2.74 9.34
CA PRO A 58 -7.67 -2.16 8.05
C PRO A 58 -7.41 -0.65 8.04
N PRO A 59 -6.84 -0.08 6.94
CA PRO A 59 -6.54 1.35 6.87
C PRO A 59 -7.74 2.27 7.14
N GLU A 60 -8.94 1.81 6.79
CA GLU A 60 -10.21 2.51 7.02
C GLU A 60 -10.49 2.68 8.50
N GLN A 61 -10.29 1.61 9.27
CA GLN A 61 -10.45 1.63 10.71
C GLN A 61 -9.38 2.49 11.41
N VAL A 62 -8.15 2.49 10.88
CA VAL A 62 -7.09 3.39 11.39
C VAL A 62 -7.46 4.85 11.16
N ALA A 63 -7.97 5.20 9.98
CA ALA A 63 -8.39 6.56 9.67
C ALA A 63 -9.56 7.02 10.56
N LEU A 64 -10.58 6.16 10.71
CA LEU A 64 -11.74 6.44 11.57
C LEU A 64 -11.30 6.63 13.03
N ALA A 65 -10.51 5.71 13.58
CA ALA A 65 -10.00 5.83 14.94
C ALA A 65 -9.15 7.09 15.13
N THR A 66 -8.34 7.46 14.12
CA THR A 66 -7.54 8.71 14.16
C THR A 66 -8.44 9.94 14.17
N ARG A 67 -9.51 9.95 13.36
CA ARG A 67 -10.49 11.05 13.35
C ARG A 67 -11.19 11.19 14.69
N GLN A 68 -11.64 10.09 15.26
CA GLN A 68 -12.29 10.08 16.57
C GLN A 68 -11.33 10.55 17.67
N LEU A 69 -10.09 10.05 17.70
CA LEU A 69 -9.06 10.51 18.64
C LEU A 69 -8.78 11.99 18.49
N ALA A 70 -8.66 12.48 17.24
CA ALA A 70 -8.46 13.91 16.99
C ALA A 70 -9.61 14.75 17.56
N THR A 71 -10.86 14.38 17.29
CA THR A 71 -12.04 15.10 17.75
C THR A 71 -12.12 15.12 19.28
N LEU A 72 -11.92 13.98 19.93
CA LEU A 72 -11.98 13.87 21.39
C LEU A 72 -10.83 14.64 22.07
N THR A 73 -9.63 14.55 21.53
CA THR A 73 -8.48 15.31 22.09
C THR A 73 -8.58 16.81 21.85
N GLN A 74 -9.15 17.25 20.72
CA GLN A 74 -9.44 18.67 20.45
C GLN A 74 -10.51 19.23 21.39
N SER A 75 -11.47 18.41 21.84
CA SER A 75 -12.45 18.81 22.85
C SER A 75 -11.86 18.88 24.27
N GLY A 76 -10.56 18.60 24.43
CA GLY A 76 -9.87 18.64 25.72
C GLY A 76 -9.94 17.33 26.51
N MET A 77 -10.45 16.25 25.92
CA MET A 77 -10.47 14.94 26.59
C MET A 77 -9.04 14.40 26.77
N PRO A 78 -8.67 13.91 27.97
CA PRO A 78 -7.39 13.24 28.20
C PRO A 78 -7.19 12.07 27.25
N LEU A 79 -5.93 11.86 26.80
CA LEU A 79 -5.59 10.87 25.79
C LEU A 79 -5.98 9.45 26.17
N ASP A 80 -5.81 9.07 27.43
CA ASP A 80 -6.17 7.75 27.95
C ASP A 80 -7.68 7.49 27.87
N GLN A 81 -8.50 8.51 28.18
CA GLN A 81 -9.95 8.45 28.07
C GLN A 81 -10.40 8.44 26.59
N ALA A 82 -9.75 9.26 25.76
CA ALA A 82 -10.02 9.25 24.33
C ALA A 82 -9.72 7.89 23.69
N LEU A 83 -8.59 7.27 24.05
CA LEU A 83 -8.26 5.91 23.59
C LEU A 83 -9.29 4.87 24.06
N ALA A 84 -9.78 4.97 25.31
CA ALA A 84 -10.83 4.09 25.80
C ALA A 84 -12.14 4.27 25.02
N ALA A 85 -12.60 5.51 24.86
CA ALA A 85 -13.85 5.80 24.15
C ALA A 85 -13.84 5.32 22.70
N VAL A 86 -12.70 5.49 22.00
CA VAL A 86 -12.55 5.01 20.60
C VAL A 86 -12.45 3.49 20.55
N ALA A 87 -11.82 2.84 21.53
CA ALA A 87 -11.75 1.39 21.62
C ALA A 87 -13.14 0.76 21.83
N ASP A 88 -13.96 1.37 22.68
CA ASP A 88 -15.33 0.91 22.97
C ASP A 88 -16.29 1.07 21.78
N GLN A 89 -16.02 2.07 20.90
CA GLN A 89 -16.79 2.33 19.68
C GLN A 89 -16.27 1.59 18.45
N ALA A 90 -15.19 0.84 18.57
CA ALA A 90 -14.55 0.20 17.42
C ALA A 90 -15.39 -1.00 16.92
N ASP A 91 -15.87 -0.92 15.68
CA ASP A 91 -16.63 -2.00 15.02
C ASP A 91 -15.79 -3.28 14.83
N HIS A 92 -14.47 -3.14 14.73
CA HIS A 92 -13.59 -4.25 14.43
C HIS A 92 -12.78 -4.67 15.66
N PRO A 93 -12.89 -5.94 16.11
CA PRO A 93 -12.24 -6.42 17.34
C PRO A 93 -10.74 -6.10 17.41
N ARG A 94 -10.02 -6.30 16.30
CA ARG A 94 -8.57 -6.00 16.25
C ARG A 94 -8.24 -4.51 16.49
N THR A 95 -9.15 -3.61 16.11
CA THR A 95 -8.99 -2.17 16.37
C THR A 95 -9.12 -1.89 17.84
N ALA A 96 -10.16 -2.45 18.48
CA ALA A 96 -10.37 -2.36 19.92
C ALA A 96 -9.18 -2.92 20.71
N ASP A 97 -8.68 -4.10 20.33
CA ASP A 97 -7.55 -4.75 20.99
C ASP A 97 -6.28 -3.87 20.95
N ILE A 98 -5.94 -3.31 19.78
CA ILE A 98 -4.77 -2.46 19.63
C ILE A 98 -4.94 -1.13 20.38
N LEU A 99 -6.12 -0.48 20.32
CA LEU A 99 -6.37 0.75 21.06
C LEU A 99 -6.32 0.53 22.57
N ASN A 100 -6.86 -0.58 23.07
CA ASN A 100 -6.76 -0.97 24.47
C ASN A 100 -5.31 -1.29 24.88
N ALA A 101 -4.51 -1.89 23.99
CA ALA A 101 -3.08 -2.09 24.23
C ALA A 101 -2.34 -0.74 24.31
N LEU A 102 -2.58 0.19 23.38
CA LEU A 102 -2.02 1.54 23.42
C LEU A 102 -2.40 2.25 24.73
N ARG A 103 -3.69 2.16 25.15
CA ARG A 103 -4.14 2.76 26.40
C ARG A 103 -3.35 2.23 27.60
N ARG A 104 -3.16 0.90 27.69
CA ARG A 104 -2.38 0.28 28.78
C ARG A 104 -0.94 0.80 28.81
N HIS A 105 -0.27 0.89 27.65
CA HIS A 105 1.10 1.41 27.57
C HIS A 105 1.18 2.89 27.97
N VAL A 106 0.24 3.71 27.50
CA VAL A 106 0.19 5.13 27.88
C VAL A 106 -0.09 5.29 29.39
N ALA A 107 -0.99 4.50 29.94
CA ALA A 107 -1.30 4.51 31.39
C ALA A 107 -0.08 4.11 32.26
N THR A 108 0.85 3.32 31.74
CA THR A 108 2.12 3.00 32.43
C THR A 108 3.20 4.08 32.24
N GLY A 109 2.88 5.21 31.60
CA GLY A 109 3.79 6.33 31.38
C GLY A 109 4.63 6.24 30.12
N GLU A 110 4.38 5.23 29.26
CA GLU A 110 5.02 5.15 27.94
C GLU A 110 4.44 6.24 27.02
N SER A 111 5.30 6.91 26.23
CA SER A 111 4.81 7.89 25.27
C SER A 111 3.97 7.22 24.16
N LEU A 112 2.94 7.90 23.67
CA LEU A 112 2.07 7.38 22.60
C LEU A 112 2.86 6.91 21.36
N PRO A 113 3.88 7.65 20.86
CA PRO A 113 4.70 7.18 19.74
C PRO A 113 5.45 5.88 20.04
N ALA A 114 5.98 5.73 21.26
CA ALA A 114 6.68 4.52 21.69
C ALA A 114 5.73 3.32 21.76
N ALA A 115 4.54 3.50 22.35
CA ALA A 115 3.49 2.50 22.37
C ALA A 115 3.08 2.08 20.94
N MET A 116 2.91 3.05 20.02
CA MET A 116 2.60 2.76 18.61
C MET A 116 3.73 2.04 17.86
N ALA A 117 4.99 2.20 18.28
CA ALA A 117 6.12 1.51 17.67
C ALA A 117 6.06 -0.02 17.87
N ARG A 118 5.33 -0.48 18.87
CA ARG A 118 5.06 -1.91 19.11
C ARG A 118 4.14 -2.53 18.05
N PHE A 119 3.36 -1.70 17.32
CA PHE A 119 2.41 -2.11 16.28
C PHE A 119 2.77 -1.58 14.88
N PRO A 120 3.95 -1.92 14.33
CA PRO A 120 4.47 -1.32 13.10
C PRO A 120 3.66 -1.69 11.85
N ARG A 121 2.85 -2.75 11.90
CA ARG A 121 1.95 -3.16 10.81
C ARG A 121 0.69 -2.30 10.75
N THR A 122 0.29 -1.68 11.83
CA THR A 122 -0.87 -0.79 11.94
C THR A 122 -0.47 0.68 11.79
N PHE A 123 0.55 1.11 12.55
CA PHE A 123 1.03 2.50 12.54
C PHE A 123 2.32 2.63 11.74
N SER A 124 2.24 3.27 10.58
CA SER A 124 3.41 3.50 9.71
C SER A 124 4.44 4.42 10.39
N ALA A 125 5.68 4.42 9.86
CA ALA A 125 6.73 5.32 10.33
C ALA A 125 6.28 6.80 10.27
N LEU A 126 5.58 7.19 9.19
CA LEU A 126 4.98 8.52 9.07
C LEU A 126 4.01 8.83 10.23
N TYR A 127 3.06 7.91 10.50
CA TYR A 127 2.08 8.08 11.56
C TYR A 127 2.78 8.35 12.89
N ARG A 128 3.74 7.51 13.23
CA ARG A 128 4.52 7.62 14.48
C ARG A 128 5.35 8.91 14.53
N GLY A 129 6.01 9.27 13.43
CA GLY A 129 6.79 10.50 13.34
C GLY A 129 5.95 11.76 13.57
N LEU A 130 4.73 11.79 13.00
CA LEU A 130 3.79 12.88 13.24
C LEU A 130 3.32 12.95 14.69
N VAL A 131 2.95 11.81 15.27
CA VAL A 131 2.54 11.76 16.68
C VAL A 131 3.69 12.12 17.62
N THR A 132 4.94 11.77 17.28
CA THR A 132 6.14 12.20 18.03
C THR A 132 6.27 13.73 18.01
N ALA A 133 6.22 14.34 16.81
CA ALA A 133 6.31 15.80 16.67
C ALA A 133 5.18 16.52 17.42
N GLY A 134 3.95 15.98 17.35
CA GLY A 134 2.82 16.51 18.09
C GLY A 134 2.97 16.40 19.60
N GLY A 135 3.53 15.30 20.09
CA GLY A 135 3.80 15.09 21.51
C GLY A 135 4.90 16.02 22.04
N GLU A 136 6.03 16.16 21.31
CA GLU A 136 7.14 17.04 21.66
C GLU A 136 6.74 18.52 21.68
N THR A 137 5.85 18.94 20.80
CA THR A 137 5.38 20.34 20.69
C THR A 137 4.14 20.66 21.52
N GLY A 138 3.54 19.66 22.19
CA GLY A 138 2.27 19.82 22.92
C GLY A 138 1.04 20.03 22.03
N ARG A 139 1.17 19.85 20.70
CA ARG A 139 0.12 20.09 19.69
C ARG A 139 -0.46 18.79 19.13
N LEU A 140 -0.49 17.73 19.96
CA LEU A 140 -0.98 16.42 19.56
C LEU A 140 -2.39 16.44 18.93
N PRO A 141 -3.39 17.18 19.48
CA PRO A 141 -4.72 17.26 18.86
C PRO A 141 -4.71 17.80 17.43
N ASP A 142 -3.94 18.86 17.16
CA ASP A 142 -3.83 19.45 15.82
C ASP A 142 -3.16 18.48 14.84
N VAL A 143 -2.13 17.79 15.30
CA VAL A 143 -1.42 16.80 14.50
C VAL A 143 -2.32 15.61 14.18
N LEU A 144 -3.09 15.11 15.14
CA LEU A 144 -4.05 14.02 14.91
C LEU A 144 -5.13 14.44 13.92
N ALA A 145 -5.62 15.68 13.96
CA ALA A 145 -6.59 16.19 12.99
C ALA A 145 -6.02 16.22 11.57
N ARG A 146 -4.82 16.79 11.37
CA ARG A 146 -4.14 16.80 10.07
C ARG A 146 -3.82 15.39 9.56
N LEU A 147 -3.47 14.49 10.47
CA LEU A 147 -3.22 13.09 10.14
C LEU A 147 -4.50 12.38 9.73
N ALA A 148 -5.63 12.65 10.39
CA ALA A 148 -6.95 12.16 10.00
C ALA A 148 -7.33 12.64 8.59
N ASP A 149 -7.19 13.95 8.32
CA ASP A 149 -7.44 14.54 6.99
C ASP A 149 -6.60 13.85 5.90
N TYR A 150 -5.31 13.64 6.18
CA TYR A 150 -4.40 12.93 5.27
C TYR A 150 -4.85 11.48 5.01
N LEU A 151 -5.21 10.74 6.06
CA LEU A 151 -5.64 9.35 5.93
C LEU A 151 -6.97 9.24 5.17
N GLU A 152 -7.93 10.13 5.44
CA GLU A 152 -9.22 10.19 4.76
C GLU A 152 -9.06 10.54 3.27
N ALA A 153 -8.27 11.58 2.95
CA ALA A 153 -7.98 11.95 1.56
C ALA A 153 -7.34 10.76 0.80
N ARG A 154 -6.40 10.08 1.43
CA ARG A 154 -5.76 8.89 0.87
C ARG A 154 -6.74 7.74 0.65
N MET A 155 -7.69 7.54 1.55
CA MET A 155 -8.74 6.52 1.42
C MET A 155 -9.71 6.87 0.30
N ALA A 156 -10.18 8.13 0.24
CA ALA A 156 -11.05 8.62 -0.81
C ALA A 156 -10.42 8.40 -2.20
N LEU A 157 -9.15 8.74 -2.34
CA LEU A 157 -8.41 8.50 -3.59
C LEU A 157 -8.34 7.00 -3.92
N ARG A 158 -8.01 6.14 -2.95
CA ARG A 158 -7.98 4.69 -3.15
C ARG A 158 -9.35 4.14 -3.56
N GLN A 159 -10.42 4.60 -2.92
CA GLN A 159 -11.78 4.19 -3.23
C GLN A 159 -12.15 4.60 -4.65
N LYS A 160 -11.86 5.84 -5.08
CA LYS A 160 -12.04 6.29 -6.47
C LYS A 160 -11.34 5.36 -7.47
N PHE A 161 -10.07 4.97 -7.18
CA PHE A 161 -9.33 4.03 -8.02
C PHE A 161 -10.00 2.66 -8.09
N THR A 162 -10.41 2.12 -6.95
CA THR A 162 -11.01 0.78 -6.89
C THR A 162 -12.36 0.76 -7.62
N THR A 163 -13.21 1.75 -7.34
CA THR A 163 -14.55 1.86 -7.97
C THR A 163 -14.44 2.04 -9.48
N ALA A 164 -13.48 2.86 -9.95
CA ALA A 164 -13.26 3.09 -11.37
C ALA A 164 -12.85 1.81 -12.14
N LEU A 165 -12.26 0.83 -11.47
CA LEU A 165 -11.82 -0.44 -12.09
C LEU A 165 -12.89 -1.55 -12.04
N ILE A 166 -13.92 -1.43 -11.19
CA ILE A 166 -14.97 -2.47 -11.07
C ILE A 166 -15.66 -2.70 -12.40
N TYR A 167 -16.13 -1.63 -13.05
CA TYR A 167 -16.86 -1.74 -14.32
C TYR A 167 -16.00 -2.36 -15.44
N PRO A 168 -14.78 -1.88 -15.76
CA PRO A 168 -13.91 -2.52 -16.73
C PRO A 168 -13.65 -3.99 -16.45
N MET A 169 -13.43 -4.34 -15.18
CA MET A 169 -13.18 -5.73 -14.78
C MET A 169 -14.41 -6.62 -15.02
N LEU A 170 -15.61 -6.15 -14.66
CA LEU A 170 -16.87 -6.88 -14.87
C LEU A 170 -17.12 -7.12 -16.35
N VAL A 171 -17.02 -6.06 -17.18
CA VAL A 171 -17.21 -6.16 -18.63
C VAL A 171 -16.18 -7.09 -19.26
N THR A 172 -14.92 -7.00 -18.87
CA THR A 172 -13.88 -7.90 -19.38
C THR A 172 -14.14 -9.35 -18.99
N LEU A 173 -14.61 -9.61 -17.78
CA LEU A 173 -14.94 -10.97 -17.32
C LEU A 173 -16.10 -11.57 -18.11
N ILE A 174 -17.18 -10.80 -18.32
CA ILE A 174 -18.34 -11.23 -19.13
C ILE A 174 -17.88 -11.50 -20.56
N ALA A 175 -17.10 -10.60 -21.14
CA ALA A 175 -16.56 -10.75 -22.47
C ALA A 175 -15.77 -12.03 -22.66
N LEU A 176 -14.81 -12.25 -21.75
CA LEU A 176 -13.97 -13.43 -21.77
C LEU A 176 -14.82 -14.71 -21.63
N SER A 177 -15.84 -14.68 -20.79
CA SER A 177 -16.78 -15.80 -20.62
C SER A 177 -17.51 -16.12 -21.92
N VAL A 178 -18.02 -15.10 -22.63
CA VAL A 178 -18.69 -15.27 -23.93
C VAL A 178 -17.74 -15.85 -24.97
N ILE A 179 -16.51 -15.32 -25.06
CA ILE A 179 -15.49 -15.83 -25.98
C ILE A 179 -15.17 -17.30 -25.70
N VAL A 180 -14.98 -17.67 -24.44
CA VAL A 180 -14.69 -19.05 -24.03
C VAL A 180 -15.84 -19.98 -24.41
N VAL A 181 -17.09 -19.58 -24.15
CA VAL A 181 -18.27 -20.38 -24.52
C VAL A 181 -18.36 -20.55 -26.03
N LEU A 182 -18.19 -19.50 -26.82
CA LEU A 182 -18.23 -19.56 -28.28
C LEU A 182 -17.12 -20.47 -28.83
N LEU A 183 -15.90 -20.33 -28.33
CA LEU A 183 -14.77 -21.18 -28.77
C LEU A 183 -14.91 -22.63 -28.34
N THR A 184 -15.55 -22.90 -27.21
CA THR A 184 -15.65 -24.27 -26.66
C THR A 184 -16.84 -25.04 -27.19
N TYR A 185 -17.99 -24.37 -27.42
CA TYR A 185 -19.23 -25.04 -27.83
C TYR A 185 -19.60 -24.74 -29.27
N VAL A 186 -19.64 -23.46 -29.68
CA VAL A 186 -20.19 -23.08 -30.97
C VAL A 186 -19.26 -23.44 -32.13
N VAL A 187 -18.00 -23.11 -32.02
CA VAL A 187 -16.99 -23.41 -33.06
C VAL A 187 -16.91 -24.91 -33.39
N PRO A 188 -16.80 -25.83 -32.40
CA PRO A 188 -16.78 -27.27 -32.71
C PRO A 188 -18.05 -27.80 -33.39
N GLN A 189 -19.22 -27.27 -33.04
CA GLN A 189 -20.49 -27.69 -33.69
C GLN A 189 -20.49 -27.32 -35.17
N VAL A 190 -20.07 -26.10 -35.52
CA VAL A 190 -19.99 -25.67 -36.93
C VAL A 190 -18.97 -26.50 -37.69
N VAL A 191 -17.81 -26.80 -37.06
CA VAL A 191 -16.77 -27.67 -37.67
C VAL A 191 -17.30 -29.08 -37.96
N GLY A 192 -18.06 -29.68 -37.03
CA GLY A 192 -18.65 -31.01 -37.19
C GLY A 192 -19.56 -31.11 -38.41
N VAL A 193 -20.40 -30.11 -38.67
CA VAL A 193 -21.26 -30.05 -39.85
C VAL A 193 -20.45 -29.97 -41.15
N TYR A 194 -19.37 -29.22 -41.18
CA TYR A 194 -18.50 -29.05 -42.34
C TYR A 194 -17.69 -30.29 -42.69
N GLN A 195 -17.17 -30.99 -41.67
CA GLN A 195 -16.42 -32.24 -41.86
C GLN A 195 -17.27 -33.33 -42.51
N GLN A 196 -18.58 -33.37 -42.20
CA GLN A 196 -19.54 -34.29 -42.83
C GLN A 196 -19.74 -33.96 -44.30
N SER A 197 -19.60 -32.70 -44.71
CA SER A 197 -19.82 -32.24 -46.10
C SER A 197 -18.59 -32.31 -46.99
N ARG A 198 -17.43 -32.82 -46.51
CA ARG A 198 -16.13 -32.97 -47.22
C ARG A 198 -15.60 -31.68 -47.89
N GLN A 199 -15.98 -30.51 -47.40
CA GLN A 199 -15.59 -29.25 -48.00
C GLN A 199 -14.39 -28.59 -47.24
N THR A 200 -13.63 -27.78 -47.98
CA THR A 200 -12.53 -27.00 -47.36
C THR A 200 -13.06 -25.81 -46.60
N LEU A 201 -12.71 -25.71 -45.34
CA LEU A 201 -13.09 -24.61 -44.46
C LEU A 201 -12.42 -23.28 -44.90
N PRO A 202 -13.14 -22.15 -44.85
CA PRO A 202 -12.55 -20.83 -45.03
C PRO A 202 -11.36 -20.62 -44.08
N TRP A 203 -10.36 -19.86 -44.55
CA TRP A 203 -9.12 -19.64 -43.78
C TRP A 203 -9.33 -19.05 -42.39
N LEU A 204 -10.32 -18.16 -42.25
CA LEU A 204 -10.69 -17.50 -40.99
C LEU A 204 -11.20 -18.55 -39.95
N THR A 205 -12.03 -19.48 -40.41
CA THR A 205 -12.56 -20.57 -39.59
C THR A 205 -11.45 -21.55 -39.23
N GLN A 206 -10.56 -21.86 -40.17
CA GLN A 206 -9.37 -22.70 -39.88
C GLN A 206 -8.47 -22.07 -38.83
N ALA A 207 -8.18 -20.76 -38.92
CA ALA A 207 -7.41 -20.02 -37.91
C ALA A 207 -8.08 -20.05 -36.54
N LEU A 208 -9.39 -19.88 -36.48
CA LEU A 208 -10.14 -19.91 -35.23
C LEU A 208 -10.12 -21.30 -34.57
N ILE A 209 -10.24 -22.35 -35.38
CA ILE A 209 -10.13 -23.75 -34.93
C ILE A 209 -8.72 -24.02 -34.38
N ALA A 210 -7.68 -23.59 -35.10
CA ALA A 210 -6.30 -23.76 -34.65
C ALA A 210 -6.06 -23.06 -33.31
N VAL A 211 -6.56 -21.83 -33.15
CA VAL A 211 -6.50 -21.08 -31.88
C VAL A 211 -7.28 -21.80 -30.78
N SER A 212 -8.51 -22.28 -31.05
CA SER A 212 -9.31 -23.02 -30.08
C SER A 212 -8.62 -24.34 -29.65
N ALA A 213 -8.13 -25.11 -30.64
CA ALA A 213 -7.40 -26.37 -30.37
C ALA A 213 -6.11 -26.10 -29.55
N PHE A 214 -5.38 -25.06 -29.89
CA PHE A 214 -4.21 -24.62 -29.15
C PHE A 214 -4.54 -24.32 -27.68
N PHE A 215 -5.57 -23.51 -27.42
CA PHE A 215 -5.99 -23.20 -26.05
C PHE A 215 -6.53 -24.43 -25.30
N ARG A 216 -7.23 -25.34 -25.96
CA ARG A 216 -7.66 -26.60 -25.33
C ARG A 216 -6.50 -27.50 -24.97
N ALA A 217 -5.55 -27.69 -25.88
CA ALA A 217 -4.42 -28.59 -25.68
C ALA A 217 -3.40 -28.03 -24.69
N THR A 218 -3.18 -26.70 -24.72
CA THR A 218 -2.10 -26.06 -23.97
C THR A 218 -2.60 -25.13 -22.86
N GLY A 219 -3.92 -24.96 -22.67
CA GLY A 219 -4.50 -24.01 -21.72
C GLY A 219 -4.00 -24.19 -20.28
N TRP A 220 -3.85 -25.45 -19.84
CA TRP A 220 -3.29 -25.74 -18.53
C TRP A 220 -1.79 -25.40 -18.42
N ILE A 221 -1.03 -25.54 -19.53
CA ILE A 221 0.38 -25.13 -19.61
C ILE A 221 0.50 -23.60 -19.45
N TRP A 222 -0.39 -22.85 -20.14
CA TRP A 222 -0.43 -21.40 -20.01
C TRP A 222 -0.78 -20.96 -18.60
N LEU A 223 -1.72 -21.63 -17.94
CA LEU A 223 -2.08 -21.36 -16.56
C LEU A 223 -0.90 -21.62 -15.62
N LEU A 224 -0.16 -22.71 -15.83
CA LEU A 224 1.02 -23.04 -15.06
C LEU A 224 2.19 -22.08 -15.35
N LEU A 225 2.39 -21.69 -16.63
CA LEU A 225 3.38 -20.70 -17.03
C LEU A 225 3.09 -19.31 -16.44
N ILE A 226 1.83 -18.88 -16.44
CA ILE A 226 1.41 -17.61 -15.81
C ILE A 226 1.65 -17.68 -14.31
N ALA A 227 1.25 -18.78 -13.65
CA ALA A 227 1.50 -18.97 -12.23
C ALA A 227 3.01 -18.95 -11.91
N ALA A 228 3.82 -19.67 -12.68
CA ALA A 228 5.28 -19.67 -12.54
C ALA A 228 5.88 -18.29 -12.78
N ALA A 229 5.40 -17.55 -13.79
CA ALA A 229 5.84 -16.19 -14.08
C ALA A 229 5.47 -15.22 -12.95
N VAL A 230 4.27 -15.33 -12.38
CA VAL A 230 3.84 -14.52 -11.22
C VAL A 230 4.72 -14.82 -10.00
N VAL A 231 4.99 -16.08 -9.73
CA VAL A 231 5.88 -16.49 -8.62
C VAL A 231 7.31 -15.99 -8.87
N ALA A 232 7.85 -16.22 -10.07
CA ALA A 232 9.18 -15.75 -10.44
C ALA A 232 9.30 -14.23 -10.34
N PHE A 233 8.28 -13.49 -10.81
CA PHE A 233 8.20 -12.03 -10.67
C PHE A 233 8.14 -11.62 -9.21
N ALA A 234 7.31 -12.26 -8.37
CA ALA A 234 7.19 -11.97 -6.96
C ALA A 234 8.51 -12.21 -6.20
N VAL A 235 9.25 -13.29 -6.55
CA VAL A 235 10.57 -13.59 -5.99
C VAL A 235 11.61 -12.57 -6.47
N ALA A 236 11.63 -12.27 -7.77
CA ALA A 236 12.54 -11.28 -8.36
C ALA A 236 12.29 -9.88 -7.77
N TYR A 237 11.02 -9.50 -7.55
CA TYR A 237 10.63 -8.21 -6.98
C TYR A 237 11.12 -8.00 -5.53
N ARG A 238 11.44 -9.08 -4.80
CA ARG A 238 12.09 -8.99 -3.48
C ARG A 238 13.54 -8.50 -3.58
N ARG A 239 14.19 -8.65 -4.73
CA ARG A 239 15.55 -8.18 -4.94
C ARG A 239 15.56 -6.67 -5.18
N PRO A 240 16.36 -5.87 -4.42
CA PRO A 240 16.32 -4.41 -4.49
C PRO A 240 16.69 -3.86 -5.88
N HIS A 241 17.66 -4.47 -6.56
CA HIS A 241 18.07 -4.07 -7.92
C HIS A 241 16.96 -4.31 -8.97
N PHE A 242 16.25 -5.43 -8.90
CA PHE A 242 15.15 -5.71 -9.81
C PHE A 242 13.98 -4.76 -9.57
N ARG A 243 13.62 -4.53 -8.32
CA ARG A 243 12.57 -3.57 -7.93
C ARG A 243 12.90 -2.16 -8.39
N MET A 244 14.17 -1.74 -8.32
CA MET A 244 14.61 -0.45 -8.84
C MET A 244 14.39 -0.34 -10.35
N ARG A 245 14.77 -1.36 -11.14
CA ARG A 245 14.57 -1.37 -12.60
C ARG A 245 13.09 -1.32 -12.97
N VAL A 246 12.25 -2.10 -12.28
CA VAL A 246 10.80 -2.09 -12.50
C VAL A 246 10.22 -0.71 -12.20
N HIS A 247 10.58 -0.09 -11.06
CA HIS A 247 10.09 1.25 -10.70
C HIS A 247 10.59 2.32 -11.70
N ALA A 248 11.84 2.23 -12.13
CA ALA A 248 12.38 3.14 -13.15
C ALA A 248 11.64 2.97 -14.49
N GLY A 249 11.41 1.74 -14.94
CA GLY A 249 10.64 1.46 -16.15
C GLY A 249 9.21 2.00 -16.08
N LEU A 250 8.53 1.80 -14.95
CA LEU A 250 7.17 2.33 -14.72
C LEU A 250 7.13 3.87 -14.77
N LEU A 251 8.16 4.55 -14.24
CA LEU A 251 8.24 6.01 -14.27
C LEU A 251 8.51 6.55 -15.68
N HIS A 252 9.09 5.74 -16.60
CA HIS A 252 9.28 6.12 -18.00
C HIS A 252 8.09 5.76 -18.90
N ALA A 253 7.16 4.91 -18.42
CA ALA A 253 5.99 4.52 -19.19
C ALA A 253 5.09 5.74 -19.50
N PRO A 254 4.66 5.94 -20.77
CA PRO A 254 3.81 7.05 -21.15
C PRO A 254 2.48 6.99 -20.40
N GLY A 255 2.03 8.12 -19.86
CA GLY A 255 0.79 8.24 -19.08
C GLY A 255 0.95 7.77 -17.63
N ILE A 256 1.25 6.49 -17.40
CA ILE A 256 1.38 5.86 -16.06
C ILE A 256 2.54 6.50 -15.28
N GLY A 257 3.68 6.72 -15.90
CA GLY A 257 4.84 7.28 -15.22
C GLY A 257 4.59 8.68 -14.65
N ARG A 258 3.85 9.52 -15.39
CA ARG A 258 3.45 10.84 -14.88
C ARG A 258 2.49 10.75 -13.70
N LEU A 259 1.51 9.84 -13.76
CA LEU A 259 0.57 9.60 -12.69
C LEU A 259 1.29 9.12 -11.41
N LEU A 260 2.16 8.12 -11.52
CA LEU A 260 2.92 7.59 -10.38
C LEU A 260 3.84 8.65 -9.75
N ARG A 261 4.47 9.46 -10.60
CA ARG A 261 5.31 10.57 -10.16
C ARG A 261 4.51 11.62 -9.40
N SER A 262 3.36 12.05 -9.93
CA SER A 262 2.49 13.03 -9.25
C SER A 262 1.97 12.48 -7.92
N LEU A 263 1.51 11.23 -7.86
CA LEU A 263 1.01 10.59 -6.65
C LEU A 263 2.08 10.49 -5.55
N ASP A 264 3.29 10.06 -5.89
CA ASP A 264 4.34 9.93 -4.88
C ASP A 264 4.92 11.29 -4.48
N THR A 265 4.99 12.25 -5.40
CA THR A 265 5.37 13.63 -5.07
C THR A 265 4.32 14.30 -4.19
N ALA A 266 3.03 14.06 -4.44
CA ALA A 266 1.96 14.55 -3.57
C ALA A 266 2.10 14.00 -2.15
N ARG A 267 2.38 12.71 -2.00
CA ARG A 267 2.63 12.09 -0.68
C ARG A 267 3.82 12.71 0.04
N PHE A 268 4.92 12.90 -0.68
CA PHE A 268 6.11 13.59 -0.16
C PHE A 268 5.77 14.99 0.32
N ALA A 269 5.13 15.80 -0.52
CA ALA A 269 4.78 17.18 -0.23
C ALA A 269 3.78 17.29 0.94
N SER A 270 2.72 16.46 0.95
CA SER A 270 1.72 16.44 2.02
C SER A 270 2.35 16.05 3.36
N THR A 271 3.20 15.01 3.37
CA THR A 271 3.93 14.59 4.57
C THR A 271 4.84 15.68 5.10
N LEU A 272 5.61 16.30 4.21
CA LEU A 272 6.51 17.39 4.56
C LEU A 272 5.74 18.60 5.08
N ALA A 273 4.61 18.95 4.44
CA ALA A 273 3.74 20.03 4.88
C ALA A 273 3.23 19.84 6.31
N ILE A 274 2.71 18.66 6.61
CA ILE A 274 2.15 18.34 7.92
C ILE A 274 3.23 18.43 9.00
N LEU A 275 4.42 17.86 8.74
CA LEU A 275 5.53 17.87 9.70
C LEU A 275 6.06 19.28 9.94
N VAL A 276 6.28 20.07 8.88
CA VAL A 276 6.74 21.46 9.01
C VAL A 276 5.69 22.33 9.71
N ALA A 277 4.40 22.16 9.38
CA ALA A 277 3.31 22.87 10.05
C ALA A 277 3.16 22.50 11.53
N SER A 278 3.60 21.30 11.92
CA SER A 278 3.63 20.84 13.31
C SER A 278 4.86 21.35 14.08
N GLY A 279 5.74 22.13 13.44
CA GLY A 279 6.96 22.66 14.06
C GLY A 279 8.15 21.69 14.08
N ALA A 280 8.05 20.54 13.39
CA ALA A 280 9.16 19.62 13.30
C ALA A 280 10.34 20.23 12.50
N PRO A 281 11.61 19.97 12.90
CA PRO A 281 12.77 20.44 12.14
C PRO A 281 12.74 19.98 10.69
N LEU A 282 13.04 20.88 9.74
CA LEU A 282 12.93 20.63 8.30
C LEU A 282 13.70 19.37 7.86
N LEU A 283 14.90 19.16 8.36
CA LEU A 283 15.73 18.00 8.00
C LEU A 283 15.09 16.69 8.43
N ARG A 284 14.57 16.60 9.66
CA ARG A 284 13.84 15.42 10.14
C ARG A 284 12.56 15.20 9.32
N SER A 285 11.88 16.28 8.95
CA SER A 285 10.68 16.25 8.13
C SER A 285 10.96 15.72 6.72
N LEU A 286 12.10 16.10 6.12
CA LEU A 286 12.56 15.60 4.82
C LEU A 286 12.91 14.10 4.85
N ASP A 287 13.61 13.65 5.88
CA ASP A 287 13.94 12.24 6.06
C ASP A 287 12.65 11.42 6.18
N ALA A 288 11.72 11.81 7.04
CA ALA A 288 10.44 11.13 7.21
C ALA A 288 9.56 11.17 5.94
N ALA A 289 9.51 12.32 5.24
CA ALA A 289 8.77 12.44 3.98
C ALA A 289 9.37 11.56 2.87
N SER A 290 10.69 11.36 2.84
CA SER A 290 11.35 10.47 1.86
C SER A 290 11.00 9.00 2.05
N GLU A 291 10.66 8.57 3.27
CA GLU A 291 10.28 7.18 3.58
C GLU A 291 8.87 6.82 3.09
N VAL A 292 7.99 7.81 2.91
CA VAL A 292 6.62 7.61 2.46
C VAL A 292 6.53 7.39 0.95
N VAL A 293 7.55 7.79 0.21
CA VAL A 293 7.66 7.63 -1.24
C VAL A 293 7.81 6.16 -1.59
N ARG A 294 6.93 5.66 -2.46
CA ARG A 294 6.90 4.22 -2.83
C ARG A 294 7.83 3.89 -3.99
N MET A 295 7.95 4.81 -4.96
CA MET A 295 8.84 4.63 -6.11
C MET A 295 10.28 4.86 -5.70
N LEU A 296 11.09 3.81 -5.71
CA LEU A 296 12.48 3.84 -5.26
C LEU A 296 13.33 4.97 -5.90
N PRO A 297 13.22 5.24 -7.22
CA PRO A 297 13.97 6.35 -7.80
C PRO A 297 13.59 7.72 -7.20
N LEU A 298 12.30 7.95 -6.93
CA LEU A 298 11.85 9.17 -6.28
C LEU A 298 12.28 9.22 -4.81
N ALA A 299 12.23 8.11 -4.09
CA ALA A 299 12.69 8.03 -2.71
C ALA A 299 14.18 8.32 -2.58
N GLN A 300 15.00 7.83 -3.51
CA GLN A 300 16.42 8.14 -3.57
C GLN A 300 16.67 9.63 -3.86
N ALA A 301 15.93 10.19 -4.81
CA ALA A 301 16.00 11.61 -5.15
C ALA A 301 15.57 12.48 -3.94
N ALA A 302 14.53 12.10 -3.21
CA ALA A 302 14.12 12.82 -2.01
C ALA A 302 15.19 12.80 -0.91
N ARG A 303 15.84 11.64 -0.69
CA ARG A 303 16.96 11.53 0.25
C ARG A 303 18.18 12.32 -0.20
N ALA A 304 18.50 12.31 -1.49
CA ALA A 304 19.59 13.11 -2.06
C ALA A 304 19.31 14.62 -1.86
N ALA A 305 18.08 15.06 -2.12
CA ALA A 305 17.68 16.43 -1.83
C ALA A 305 17.80 16.79 -0.34
N ALA A 306 17.42 15.87 0.58
CA ALA A 306 17.61 16.06 2.00
C ALA A 306 19.10 16.20 2.39
N GLY A 307 19.98 15.44 1.72
CA GLY A 307 21.45 15.59 1.86
C GLY A 307 21.93 16.98 1.49
N LEU A 308 21.51 17.49 0.32
CA LEU A 308 21.88 18.85 -0.13
C LEU A 308 21.36 19.95 0.81
N VAL A 309 20.15 19.78 1.35
CA VAL A 309 19.59 20.73 2.34
C VAL A 309 20.41 20.70 3.64
N ARG A 310 20.93 19.55 4.05
CA ARG A 310 21.82 19.42 5.22
C ARG A 310 23.14 20.14 5.01
N GLU A 311 23.60 20.26 3.76
CA GLU A 311 24.78 21.02 3.35
C GLU A 311 24.50 22.53 3.18
N GLY A 312 23.26 22.97 3.43
CA GLY A 312 22.85 24.39 3.35
C GLY A 312 22.29 24.84 2.01
N VAL A 313 22.05 23.91 1.08
CA VAL A 313 21.36 24.24 -0.18
C VAL A 313 19.87 24.46 0.08
N SER A 314 19.25 25.47 -0.55
CA SER A 314 17.81 25.68 -0.45
C SER A 314 17.02 24.46 -0.94
N LEU A 315 15.90 24.14 -0.29
CA LEU A 315 15.06 22.98 -0.63
C LEU A 315 14.59 23.00 -2.08
N SER A 316 14.17 24.17 -2.57
CA SER A 316 13.75 24.34 -3.97
C SER A 316 14.87 24.00 -4.96
N ARG A 317 16.11 24.43 -4.68
CA ARG A 317 17.28 24.11 -5.52
C ARG A 317 17.63 22.62 -5.42
N ALA A 318 17.64 22.07 -4.20
CA ALA A 318 17.91 20.65 -3.96
C ALA A 318 16.93 19.73 -4.71
N LEU A 319 15.63 20.04 -4.68
CA LEU A 319 14.60 19.31 -5.44
C LEU A 319 14.77 19.46 -6.96
N LYS A 320 15.12 20.66 -7.43
CA LYS A 320 15.33 20.94 -8.85
C LYS A 320 16.50 20.16 -9.45
N GLU A 321 17.58 20.01 -8.70
CA GLU A 321 18.76 19.25 -9.12
C GLU A 321 18.47 17.78 -9.38
N GLN A 322 17.49 17.20 -8.68
CA GLN A 322 17.11 15.80 -8.85
C GLN A 322 16.38 15.50 -10.18
N LYS A 323 15.84 16.51 -10.87
CA LYS A 323 15.17 16.41 -12.21
C LYS A 323 13.99 15.43 -12.28
N VAL A 324 13.52 14.90 -11.16
CA VAL A 324 12.42 13.94 -11.09
C VAL A 324 11.13 14.53 -10.52
N PHE A 325 11.23 15.62 -9.78
CA PHE A 325 10.08 16.28 -9.16
C PHE A 325 9.34 17.18 -10.15
N PRO A 326 8.00 17.22 -10.11
CA PRO A 326 7.20 18.11 -10.95
C PRO A 326 7.53 19.59 -10.68
N PRO A 327 7.50 20.44 -11.73
CA PRO A 327 7.80 21.86 -11.60
C PRO A 327 6.92 22.60 -10.59
N VAL A 328 5.65 22.19 -10.46
CA VAL A 328 4.70 22.78 -9.50
C VAL A 328 5.21 22.72 -8.07
N LEU A 329 5.76 21.56 -7.63
CA LEU A 329 6.36 21.45 -6.31
C LEU A 329 7.54 22.41 -6.14
N ILE A 330 8.45 22.44 -7.12
CA ILE A 330 9.67 23.25 -7.06
C ILE A 330 9.33 24.75 -6.95
N HIS A 331 8.38 25.22 -7.75
CA HIS A 331 7.95 26.63 -7.74
C HIS A 331 7.26 27.03 -6.43
N LEU A 332 6.35 26.19 -5.93
CA LEU A 332 5.65 26.49 -4.67
C LEU A 332 6.59 26.42 -3.47
N VAL A 333 7.54 25.47 -3.46
CA VAL A 333 8.60 25.42 -2.44
C VAL A 333 9.46 26.66 -2.48
N ALA A 334 9.91 27.11 -3.68
CA ALA A 334 10.71 28.33 -3.82
C ALA A 334 9.98 29.56 -3.29
N ASN A 335 8.70 29.71 -3.60
CA ASN A 335 7.88 30.80 -3.09
C ASN A 335 7.73 30.70 -1.55
N GLY A 336 7.56 29.49 -1.02
CA GLY A 336 7.43 29.24 0.42
C GLY A 336 8.73 29.53 1.18
N GLU A 337 9.89 29.24 0.60
CA GLU A 337 11.20 29.59 1.17
C GLU A 337 11.41 31.11 1.21
N GLN A 338 11.06 31.81 0.13
CA GLN A 338 11.22 33.27 0.05
C GLN A 338 10.28 34.03 0.99
N SER A 339 9.03 33.53 1.15
CA SER A 339 8.02 34.18 1.96
C SER A 339 7.99 33.71 3.42
N GLY A 340 8.80 32.70 3.80
CA GLY A 340 8.73 32.07 5.12
C GLY A 340 7.47 31.24 5.36
N THR A 341 6.70 30.94 4.31
CA THR A 341 5.42 30.20 4.38
C THR A 341 5.52 28.82 3.74
N LEU A 342 6.57 28.07 4.08
CA LEU A 342 6.86 26.79 3.43
C LEU A 342 5.75 25.75 3.61
N ALA A 343 5.17 25.62 4.81
CA ALA A 343 4.15 24.62 5.10
C ALA A 343 2.87 24.83 4.28
N PRO A 344 2.24 26.03 4.21
CA PRO A 344 1.08 26.29 3.34
C PRO A 344 1.39 26.09 1.85
N MET A 345 2.60 26.40 1.39
CA MET A 345 2.99 26.21 -0.01
C MET A 345 3.16 24.73 -0.36
N LEU A 346 3.69 23.94 0.55
CA LEU A 346 3.79 22.48 0.41
C LEU A 346 2.41 21.81 0.40
N GLU A 347 1.50 22.24 1.27
CA GLU A 347 0.12 21.76 1.29
C GLU A 347 -0.60 22.07 -0.03
N ARG A 348 -0.42 23.28 -0.54
CA ARG A 348 -0.95 23.67 -1.84
C ARG A 348 -0.36 22.85 -2.99
N ALA A 349 0.95 22.59 -2.96
CA ALA A 349 1.60 21.73 -3.95
C ALA A 349 1.05 20.30 -3.91
N ALA A 350 0.88 19.73 -2.72
CA ALA A 350 0.29 18.41 -2.53
C ALA A 350 -1.13 18.34 -3.12
N GLY A 351 -1.99 19.29 -2.76
CA GLY A 351 -3.37 19.32 -3.26
C GLY A 351 -3.46 19.50 -4.78
N GLU A 352 -2.57 20.28 -5.39
CA GLU A 352 -2.55 20.44 -6.86
C GLU A 352 -2.11 19.16 -7.56
N LEU A 353 -1.10 18.47 -7.02
CA LEU A 353 -0.62 17.18 -7.55
C LEU A 353 -1.65 16.05 -7.36
N GLU A 354 -2.41 16.06 -6.26
CA GLU A 354 -3.52 15.13 -6.04
C GLU A 354 -4.64 15.35 -7.06
N ARG A 355 -5.08 16.58 -7.26
CA ARG A 355 -6.10 16.94 -8.28
C ARG A 355 -5.64 16.58 -9.69
N GLU A 356 -4.37 16.81 -10.01
CA GLU A 356 -3.80 16.40 -11.31
C GLU A 356 -3.84 14.88 -11.46
N SER A 357 -3.52 14.14 -10.42
CA SER A 357 -3.56 12.68 -10.41
C SER A 357 -4.99 12.15 -10.58
N GLU A 358 -5.97 12.76 -9.91
CA GLU A 358 -7.39 12.43 -10.08
C GLU A 358 -7.88 12.67 -11.50
N ARG A 359 -7.56 13.83 -12.08
CA ARG A 359 -7.90 14.15 -13.48
C ARG A 359 -7.32 13.12 -14.44
N ARG A 360 -6.05 12.78 -14.30
CA ARG A 360 -5.38 11.78 -15.13
C ARG A 360 -6.02 10.40 -15.00
N LEU A 361 -6.36 10.00 -13.79
CA LEU A 361 -7.06 8.74 -13.55
C LEU A 361 -8.40 8.72 -14.27
N THR A 362 -9.21 9.76 -14.12
CA THR A 362 -10.52 9.89 -14.79
C THR A 362 -10.37 9.79 -16.31
N TRP A 363 -9.38 10.46 -16.90
CA TRP A 363 -9.09 10.35 -18.34
C TRP A 363 -8.73 8.92 -18.77
N VAL A 364 -7.85 8.25 -18.03
CA VAL A 364 -7.44 6.87 -18.35
C VAL A 364 -8.65 5.93 -18.27
N THR A 365 -9.45 6.02 -17.21
CA THR A 365 -10.63 5.18 -17.04
C THR A 365 -11.72 5.47 -18.08
N ALA A 366 -11.91 6.74 -18.47
CA ALA A 366 -12.84 7.13 -19.52
C ALA A 366 -12.45 6.58 -20.89
N LEU A 367 -11.15 6.44 -21.19
CA LEU A 367 -10.67 5.87 -22.45
C LEU A 367 -10.73 4.32 -22.48
N ILE A 368 -10.60 3.67 -21.33
CA ILE A 368 -10.66 2.21 -21.23
C ILE A 368 -12.04 1.70 -21.70
N GLN A 369 -13.11 2.37 -21.34
CA GLN A 369 -14.48 1.92 -21.68
C GLN A 369 -14.74 1.87 -23.18
N PRO A 370 -14.53 2.94 -23.99
CA PRO A 370 -14.69 2.88 -25.45
C PRO A 370 -13.72 1.86 -26.09
N ALA A 371 -12.49 1.78 -25.60
CA ALA A 371 -11.50 0.82 -26.11
C ALA A 371 -11.97 -0.63 -25.89
N LEU A 372 -12.53 -0.95 -24.73
CA LEU A 372 -13.10 -2.27 -24.44
C LEU A 372 -14.29 -2.57 -25.34
N ILE A 373 -15.20 -1.62 -25.55
CA ILE A 373 -16.36 -1.81 -26.42
C ILE A 373 -15.94 -2.09 -27.87
N VAL A 374 -14.99 -1.30 -28.39
CA VAL A 374 -14.46 -1.49 -29.77
C VAL A 374 -13.74 -2.84 -29.87
N ALA A 375 -12.90 -3.18 -28.93
CA ALA A 375 -12.17 -4.46 -28.90
C ALA A 375 -13.14 -5.65 -28.86
N MET A 376 -14.15 -5.56 -28.00
CA MET A 376 -15.22 -6.58 -27.91
C MET A 376 -16.00 -6.70 -29.20
N GLY A 377 -16.45 -5.58 -29.75
CA GLY A 377 -17.17 -5.57 -31.03
C GLY A 377 -16.36 -6.18 -32.16
N ALA A 378 -15.06 -5.89 -32.23
CA ALA A 378 -14.16 -6.50 -33.20
C ALA A 378 -14.03 -8.01 -33.01
N ILE A 379 -13.85 -8.49 -31.77
CA ILE A 379 -13.75 -9.91 -31.47
C ILE A 379 -15.05 -10.64 -31.83
N VAL A 380 -16.20 -10.10 -31.44
CA VAL A 380 -17.51 -10.69 -31.75
C VAL A 380 -17.72 -10.69 -33.26
N LEU A 381 -17.38 -9.62 -33.97
CA LEU A 381 -17.46 -9.57 -35.42
C LEU A 381 -16.64 -10.67 -36.11
N VAL A 382 -15.39 -10.84 -35.69
CA VAL A 382 -14.52 -11.91 -36.20
C VAL A 382 -15.12 -13.29 -35.94
N LEU A 383 -15.65 -13.52 -34.75
CA LEU A 383 -16.30 -14.78 -34.38
C LEU A 383 -17.56 -15.05 -35.24
N VAL A 384 -18.42 -14.03 -35.42
CA VAL A 384 -19.62 -14.15 -36.24
C VAL A 384 -19.25 -14.41 -37.70
N LEU A 385 -18.28 -13.69 -38.26
CA LEU A 385 -17.78 -13.93 -39.61
C LEU A 385 -17.22 -15.34 -39.77
N ALA A 386 -16.45 -15.82 -38.83
CA ALA A 386 -15.85 -17.15 -38.85
C ALA A 386 -16.91 -18.28 -38.81
N VAL A 387 -18.09 -18.02 -38.22
CA VAL A 387 -19.21 -18.96 -38.17
C VAL A 387 -20.11 -18.80 -39.39
N MET A 388 -20.35 -17.57 -39.88
CA MET A 388 -21.28 -17.31 -41.00
C MET A 388 -20.66 -17.59 -42.36
N LEU A 389 -19.36 -17.30 -42.58
CA LEU A 389 -18.69 -17.55 -43.85
C LEU A 389 -18.88 -18.99 -44.35
N PRO A 390 -18.66 -20.02 -43.53
CA PRO A 390 -18.95 -21.40 -43.89
C PRO A 390 -20.41 -21.60 -44.34
N ILE A 391 -21.39 -21.09 -43.60
CA ILE A 391 -22.82 -21.29 -43.88
C ILE A 391 -23.21 -20.67 -45.23
N VAL A 392 -22.70 -19.47 -45.53
CA VAL A 392 -22.94 -18.76 -46.79
C VAL A 392 -22.30 -19.51 -47.97
N THR A 393 -21.09 -20.03 -47.84
CA THR A 393 -20.41 -20.78 -48.88
C THR A 393 -21.10 -22.12 -49.18
N MET A 394 -21.67 -22.80 -48.20
CA MET A 394 -22.51 -23.99 -48.41
C MET A 394 -23.74 -23.68 -49.19
N ASN A 395 -24.44 -22.58 -48.91
CA ASN A 395 -25.69 -22.23 -49.57
C ASN A 395 -25.48 -21.82 -51.05
N GLN A 396 -24.28 -21.37 -51.42
CA GLN A 396 -23.93 -21.04 -52.80
C GLN A 396 -23.59 -22.27 -53.66
N LEU A 397 -23.22 -23.39 -53.04
CA LEU A 397 -22.88 -24.63 -53.74
C LEU A 397 -24.08 -25.60 -53.96
N VAL A 398 -25.18 -25.32 -53.29
CA VAL A 398 -26.45 -26.08 -53.43
C VAL A 398 -27.36 -25.48 -54.53
N ARG A 399 -26.96 -24.35 -55.11
CA ARG A 399 -27.58 -23.79 -56.33
C ARG A 399 -26.77 -24.18 -57.56
#